data_610fb8daf490cab94cbcf74e5b3dc7d6
#
_entry.id   610fb8daf490cab94cbcf74e5b3dc7d6
#
_cell.length_a   1.000
_cell.length_b   1.000
_cell.length_c   1.000
_cell.angle_alpha   90.00
_cell.angle_beta   90.00
_cell.angle_gamma   90.00
#
_symmetry.space_group_name_H-M   'P 1'
#
loop_
_entity.id
_entity.type
_entity.pdbx_description
1 polymer ?
#
loop_
_entity_poly.entity_id
_entity_poly.type
_entity_poly.pdbx_seq_one_letter_code
_entity_poly.pdbx_strand_id
1 'polypeptide(L)'
;MDKELLEPLRNRIDEIDSEILSLVNERAEAALAVGKLKEEHSDSSEPVSYYRPEREAQILRKLKQNNNGPLAFADVMPIFKEIISACLNI
;
A
#
# COMPACT_ATOMS: atom_id res chain seq x y z
N MET A 1 -18.82 1.01 -29.91
CA MET A 1 -18.08 2.14 -29.35
C MET A 1 -16.79 2.35 -30.13
N ASP A 2 -16.46 3.58 -30.39
CA ASP A 2 -15.30 3.96 -31.18
C ASP A 2 -14.00 3.68 -30.42
N LYS A 3 -13.11 2.86 -31.02
CA LYS A 3 -11.79 2.54 -30.45
C LYS A 3 -10.94 3.79 -30.22
N GLU A 4 -11.08 4.79 -31.10
CA GLU A 4 -10.30 6.03 -31.00
C GLU A 4 -10.62 6.82 -29.73
N LEU A 5 -11.84 6.70 -29.21
CA LEU A 5 -12.26 7.35 -27.97
C LEU A 5 -11.83 6.57 -26.74
N LEU A 6 -11.74 5.25 -26.83
CA LEU A 6 -11.37 4.38 -25.72
C LEU A 6 -9.86 4.28 -25.52
N GLU A 7 -9.10 4.28 -26.60
CA GLU A 7 -7.67 4.01 -26.56
C GLU A 7 -6.90 4.98 -25.66
N PRO A 8 -7.10 6.30 -25.74
CA PRO A 8 -6.43 7.22 -24.84
C PRO A 8 -6.74 6.96 -23.37
N LEU A 9 -7.97 6.60 -23.06
CA LEU A 9 -8.38 6.29 -21.67
C LEU A 9 -7.73 5.00 -21.19
N ARG A 10 -7.66 3.98 -22.02
CA ARG A 10 -7.00 2.73 -21.69
C ARG A 10 -5.50 2.93 -21.50
N ASN A 11 -4.88 3.75 -22.36
CA ASN A 11 -3.46 4.10 -22.21
C ASN A 11 -3.22 4.82 -20.90
N ARG A 12 -4.15 5.70 -20.49
CA ARG A 12 -4.04 6.38 -19.19
C ARG A 12 -4.14 5.39 -18.03
N ILE A 13 -5.04 4.42 -18.13
CA ILE A 13 -5.16 3.36 -17.10
C ILE A 13 -3.85 2.56 -17.03
N ASP A 14 -3.25 2.22 -18.16
CA ASP A 14 -1.97 1.48 -18.17
C ASP A 14 -0.85 2.28 -17.51
N GLU A 15 -0.80 3.58 -17.76
CA GLU A 15 0.18 4.46 -17.11
C GLU A 15 -0.02 4.50 -15.58
N ILE A 16 -1.28 4.62 -15.16
CA ILE A 16 -1.64 4.64 -13.73
C ILE A 16 -1.24 3.30 -13.08
N ASP A 17 -1.55 2.19 -13.74
CA ASP A 17 -1.19 0.86 -13.21
C ASP A 17 0.32 0.71 -13.05
N SER A 18 1.10 1.24 -13.99
CA SER A 18 2.56 1.25 -13.88
C SER A 18 3.03 2.09 -12.69
N GLU A 19 2.40 3.23 -12.46
CA GLU A 19 2.69 4.09 -11.31
C GLU A 19 2.34 3.38 -9.99
N ILE A 20 1.18 2.71 -9.95
CA ILE A 20 0.76 1.94 -8.77
C ILE A 20 1.77 0.83 -8.49
N LEU A 21 2.17 0.08 -9.50
CA LEU A 21 3.15 -0.99 -9.35
C LEU A 21 4.46 -0.45 -8.77
N SER A 22 4.95 0.65 -9.30
CA SER A 22 6.18 1.30 -8.82
C SER A 22 6.04 1.73 -7.36
N LEU A 23 4.92 2.37 -7.00
CA LEU A 23 4.69 2.87 -5.65
C LEU A 23 4.50 1.74 -4.63
N VAL A 24 3.84 0.66 -5.01
CA VAL A 24 3.69 -0.51 -4.13
C VAL A 24 5.06 -1.12 -3.85
N ASN A 25 5.93 -1.22 -4.85
CA ASN A 25 7.29 -1.72 -4.65
C ASN A 25 8.16 -0.78 -3.81
N GLU A 26 8.02 0.53 -3.98
CA GLU A 26 8.69 1.50 -3.11
C GLU A 26 8.24 1.35 -1.65
N ARG A 27 6.94 1.12 -1.45
CA ARG A 27 6.39 0.88 -0.13
C ARG A 27 6.95 -0.40 0.48
N ALA A 28 7.10 -1.44 -0.33
CA ALA A 28 7.71 -2.71 0.11
C ALA A 28 9.18 -2.49 0.55
N GLU A 29 9.92 -1.69 -0.21
CA GLU A 29 11.31 -1.34 0.17
C GLU A 29 11.35 -0.60 1.50
N ALA A 30 10.43 0.36 1.69
CA ALA A 30 10.33 1.10 2.96
C ALA A 30 9.98 0.15 4.13
N ALA A 31 9.08 -0.80 3.90
CA ALA A 31 8.72 -1.79 4.91
C ALA A 31 9.90 -2.68 5.28
N LEU A 32 10.70 -3.10 4.30
CA LEU A 32 11.93 -3.85 4.55
C LEU A 32 12.92 -3.03 5.39
N ALA A 33 13.05 -1.74 5.09
CA ALA A 33 13.92 -0.84 5.83
C ALA A 33 13.45 -0.69 7.28
N VAL A 34 12.15 -0.58 7.52
CA VAL A 34 11.57 -0.53 8.87
C VAL A 34 11.89 -1.84 9.61
N GLY A 35 11.71 -2.99 8.96
CA GLY A 35 12.01 -4.29 9.56
C GLY A 35 13.47 -4.41 9.95
N LYS A 36 14.36 -3.94 9.07
CA LYS A 36 15.80 -3.95 9.34
C LYS A 36 16.17 -3.07 10.52
N LEU A 37 15.59 -1.88 10.62
CA LEU A 37 15.81 -0.98 11.76
C LEU A 37 15.34 -1.61 13.07
N LYS A 38 14.19 -2.28 13.06
CA LYS A 38 13.68 -2.97 14.24
C LYS A 38 14.63 -4.08 14.70
N GLU A 39 15.16 -4.84 13.76
CA GLU A 39 16.15 -5.89 14.07
C GLU A 39 17.42 -5.31 14.67
N GLU A 40 17.93 -4.22 14.13
CA GLU A 40 19.16 -3.58 14.60
C GLU A 40 19.00 -2.95 15.99
N HIS A 41 17.80 -2.50 16.33
CA HIS A 41 17.54 -1.79 17.60
C HIS A 41 16.69 -2.61 18.58
N SER A 42 16.42 -3.89 18.28
CA SER A 42 15.68 -4.75 19.18
C SER A 42 16.58 -5.27 20.30
N ASP A 43 16.00 -5.41 21.48
CA ASP A 43 16.65 -6.14 22.57
C ASP A 43 16.70 -7.62 22.18
N SER A 44 17.86 -8.25 22.34
CA SER A 44 18.04 -9.65 21.97
C SER A 44 17.15 -10.62 22.74
N SER A 45 16.53 -10.15 23.85
CA SER A 45 15.63 -10.98 24.66
C SER A 45 14.19 -10.98 24.15
N GLU A 46 13.84 -10.10 23.20
CA GLU A 46 12.48 -10.00 22.68
C GLU A 46 12.42 -10.28 21.17
N PRO A 47 11.44 -11.08 20.71
CA PRO A 47 11.26 -11.29 19.28
C PRO A 47 10.79 -10.03 18.59
N VAL A 48 11.27 -9.79 17.39
CA VAL A 48 10.82 -8.65 16.56
C VAL A 48 9.43 -8.97 16.01
N SER A 49 8.48 -8.07 16.28
CA SER A 49 7.13 -8.18 15.72
C SER A 49 6.97 -7.22 14.55
N TYR A 50 6.61 -7.77 13.41
CA TYR A 50 6.33 -6.97 12.21
C TYR A 50 4.85 -6.63 12.09
N TYR A 51 3.98 -7.39 12.75
CA TYR A 51 2.55 -7.14 12.78
C TYR A 51 2.21 -6.12 13.86
N ARG A 52 1.63 -5.00 13.43
CA ARG A 52 1.28 -3.89 14.31
C ARG A 52 -0.15 -3.45 14.03
N PRO A 53 -1.15 -4.04 14.71
CA PRO A 53 -2.56 -3.68 14.45
C PRO A 53 -2.87 -2.20 14.71
N GLU A 54 -2.22 -1.58 15.68
CA GLU A 54 -2.39 -0.15 15.94
C GLU A 54 -1.86 0.73 14.79
N ARG A 55 -0.77 0.29 14.15
CA ARG A 55 -0.23 0.99 12.98
C ARG A 55 -1.14 0.81 11.78
N GLU A 56 -1.66 -0.40 11.57
CA GLU A 56 -2.61 -0.67 10.49
C GLU A 56 -3.87 0.20 10.64
N ALA A 57 -4.42 0.28 11.87
CA ALA A 57 -5.59 1.11 12.14
C ALA A 57 -5.30 2.58 11.85
N GLN A 58 -4.10 3.06 12.21
CA GLN A 58 -3.67 4.44 11.92
C GLN A 58 -3.63 4.71 10.43
N ILE A 59 -3.06 3.80 9.65
CA ILE A 59 -2.97 3.91 8.19
C ILE A 59 -4.37 4.00 7.58
N LEU A 60 -5.26 3.11 7.99
CA LEU A 60 -6.64 3.07 7.45
C LEU A 60 -7.43 4.33 7.81
N ARG A 61 -7.26 4.86 9.02
CA ARG A 61 -7.90 6.13 9.41
C ARG A 61 -7.43 7.28 8.54
N LYS A 62 -6.14 7.35 8.29
CA LYS A 62 -5.54 8.41 7.47
C LYS A 62 -6.04 8.32 6.03
N LEU A 63 -6.13 7.12 5.48
CA LEU A 63 -6.67 6.90 4.15
C LEU A 63 -8.13 7.33 4.06
N LYS A 64 -8.93 7.01 5.08
CA LYS A 64 -10.32 7.42 5.13
C LYS A 64 -10.47 8.93 5.12
N GLN A 65 -9.64 9.63 5.90
CA GLN A 65 -9.65 11.10 5.97
C GLN A 65 -9.25 11.73 4.65
N ASN A 66 -8.32 11.13 3.93
CA ASN A 66 -7.74 11.68 2.71
C ASN A 66 -8.43 11.21 1.43
N ASN A 67 -9.34 10.25 1.53
CA ASN A 67 -10.01 9.71 0.35
C ASN A 67 -11.03 10.72 -0.20
N ASN A 68 -10.79 11.21 -1.41
CA ASN A 68 -11.64 12.18 -2.09
C ASN A 68 -12.46 11.54 -3.22
N GLY A 69 -12.44 10.22 -3.31
CA GLY A 69 -13.25 9.47 -4.25
C GLY A 69 -12.88 9.70 -5.68
N PRO A 70 -13.43 9.02 -6.73
CA PRO A 70 -14.77 8.43 -6.76
C PRO A 70 -14.95 7.09 -6.05
N LEU A 71 -13.87 6.42 -5.63
CA LEU A 71 -14.02 5.20 -4.84
C LEU A 71 -14.47 5.50 -3.42
N ALA A 72 -15.42 4.71 -2.91
CA ALA A 72 -15.80 4.77 -1.51
C ALA A 72 -14.69 4.16 -0.65
N PHE A 73 -14.58 4.56 0.61
CA PHE A 73 -13.59 4.00 1.52
C PHE A 73 -13.77 2.48 1.68
N ALA A 74 -15.02 2.00 1.64
CA ALA A 74 -15.32 0.56 1.71
C ALA A 74 -14.62 -0.23 0.58
N ASP A 75 -14.35 0.41 -0.56
CA ASP A 75 -13.64 -0.20 -1.69
C ASP A 75 -12.13 0.00 -1.59
N VAL A 76 -11.70 1.12 -1.02
CA VAL A 76 -10.27 1.44 -0.84
C VAL A 76 -9.65 0.58 0.26
N MET A 77 -10.39 0.34 1.33
CA MET A 77 -9.90 -0.39 2.50
C MET A 77 -9.35 -1.79 2.16
N PRO A 78 -10.08 -2.66 1.43
CA PRO A 78 -9.53 -3.98 1.11
C PRO A 78 -8.30 -3.92 0.21
N ILE A 79 -8.20 -2.93 -0.67
CA ILE A 79 -7.02 -2.75 -1.51
C ILE A 79 -5.79 -2.50 -0.63
N PHE A 80 -5.90 -1.56 0.32
CA PHE A 80 -4.77 -1.23 1.20
C PHE A 80 -4.47 -2.32 2.22
N LYS A 81 -5.47 -3.08 2.66
CA LYS A 81 -5.23 -4.25 3.50
C LYS A 81 -4.37 -5.29 2.79
N GLU A 82 -4.61 -5.51 1.50
CA GLU A 82 -3.81 -6.42 0.69
C GLU A 82 -2.39 -5.88 0.49
N ILE A 83 -2.24 -4.59 0.25
CA ILE A 83 -0.92 -3.96 0.12
C ILE A 83 -0.13 -4.10 1.42
N ILE A 84 -0.76 -3.81 2.56
CA ILE A 84 -0.14 -3.94 3.89
C ILE A 84 0.30 -5.38 4.12
N SER A 85 -0.59 -6.33 3.84
CA SER A 85 -0.32 -7.76 3.98
C SER A 85 0.85 -8.21 3.10
N ALA A 86 0.87 -7.79 1.84
CA ALA A 86 1.96 -8.12 0.92
C ALA A 86 3.31 -7.61 1.43
N CYS A 87 3.34 -6.39 1.99
CA CYS A 87 4.57 -5.81 2.53
C CYS A 87 5.04 -6.49 3.82
N LEU A 88 4.14 -7.14 4.56
CA LEU A 88 4.51 -7.91 5.75
C LEU A 88 5.11 -9.28 5.42
N ASN A 89 4.85 -9.78 4.22
CA ASN A 89 5.24 -11.13 3.81
C ASN A 89 6.50 -11.22 2.96
N ILE A 90 7.20 -10.11 2.78
CA ILE A 90 8.43 -10.09 1.97
C ILE A 90 9.69 -10.42 2.78
#